data_8995e082fb218ecdec8dc45f365b466f
#
_entry.id   8995e082fb218ecdec8dc45f365b466f
#
_cell.length_a   1.000
_cell.length_b   1.000
_cell.length_c   1.000
_cell.angle_alpha   90.00
_cell.angle_beta   90.00
_cell.angle_gamma   90.00
#
_symmetry.space_group_name_H-M   'P 1'
#
loop_
_entity.id
_entity.type
_entity.pdbx_description
1 polymer ?
#
loop_
_entity_poly.entity_id
_entity_poly.type
_entity_poly.pdbx_seq_one_letter_code
_entity_poly.pdbx_strand_id
1 'polypeptide(L)'
;MRNVYGKVFQNILTRDVEYFLYDPQQNYYYVVQNASKNGYQQSIFTSSVMIALIEEFLLKYNSIVTEIEFLVEDEELNQEIKEILEKMKDNGAYWEILKEKLSFLSKYDSIDIKKVSIKSRQGMGFLLSMQVNGIFDVTENVYDLVATEICNVVRRVIA
;
A
#
# COMPACT_ATOMS: atom_id res chain seq x y z
N MET A 1 1.83 13.13 -16.54
CA MET A 1 2.32 11.74 -16.63
C MET A 1 1.29 10.80 -16.01
N ARG A 2 1.01 9.71 -16.66
CA ARG A 2 -0.01 8.76 -16.21
C ARG A 2 0.52 7.81 -15.12
N ASN A 3 -0.40 7.23 -14.37
CA ASN A 3 -0.09 6.14 -13.45
C ASN A 3 -0.20 4.78 -14.15
N VAL A 4 0.64 3.87 -13.73
CA VAL A 4 0.67 2.49 -14.22
C VAL A 4 0.27 1.58 -13.07
N TYR A 5 -0.57 0.59 -13.36
CA TYR A 5 -1.06 -0.34 -12.36
C TYR A 5 -0.22 -1.61 -12.32
N GLY A 6 -0.01 -2.11 -11.12
CA GLY A 6 0.62 -3.38 -10.88
C GLY A 6 -0.15 -4.18 -9.84
N LYS A 7 0.11 -5.46 -9.77
CA LYS A 7 -0.44 -6.33 -8.74
C LYS A 7 0.65 -7.25 -8.21
N VAL A 8 0.68 -7.41 -6.91
CA VAL A 8 1.65 -8.26 -6.22
C VAL A 8 1.06 -9.65 -6.02
N PHE A 9 1.86 -10.65 -6.35
CA PHE A 9 1.54 -12.07 -6.16
C PHE A 9 2.66 -12.76 -5.41
N GLN A 10 2.35 -13.92 -4.85
CA GLN A 10 3.33 -14.79 -4.25
C GLN A 10 3.39 -16.10 -5.03
N ASN A 11 4.61 -16.53 -5.37
CA ASN A 11 4.80 -17.82 -6.02
C ASN A 11 4.52 -18.93 -4.99
N ILE A 12 3.64 -19.87 -5.35
CA ILE A 12 3.19 -20.93 -4.43
C ILE A 12 4.33 -21.87 -4.06
N LEU A 13 5.23 -22.15 -5.01
CA LEU A 13 6.34 -23.11 -4.80
C LEU A 13 7.53 -22.47 -4.09
N THR A 14 7.99 -21.32 -4.59
CA THR A 14 9.18 -20.65 -4.06
C THR A 14 8.88 -19.75 -2.88
N ARG A 15 7.62 -19.37 -2.74
CA ARG A 15 7.13 -18.37 -1.78
C ARG A 15 7.69 -16.95 -2.02
N ASP A 16 8.34 -16.76 -3.16
CA ASP A 16 8.84 -15.42 -3.51
C ASP A 16 7.69 -14.48 -3.88
N VAL A 17 7.93 -13.21 -3.64
CA VAL A 17 6.96 -12.14 -3.92
C VAL A 17 7.36 -11.45 -5.21
N GLU A 18 6.42 -11.35 -6.13
CA GLU A 18 6.67 -10.79 -7.46
C GLU A 18 5.56 -9.83 -7.84
N TYR A 19 5.86 -8.91 -8.74
CA TYR A 19 4.86 -7.98 -9.26
C TYR A 19 4.71 -8.15 -10.77
N PHE A 20 3.48 -7.91 -11.23
CA PHE A 20 3.15 -7.96 -12.66
C PHE A 20 2.31 -6.74 -13.01
N LEU A 21 2.41 -6.31 -14.25
CA LEU A 21 1.52 -5.27 -14.76
C LEU A 21 0.07 -5.73 -14.63
N TYR A 22 -0.78 -4.80 -14.23
CA TYR A 22 -2.20 -5.06 -14.04
C TYR A 22 -3.01 -4.13 -14.91
N ASP A 23 -3.97 -4.68 -15.65
CA ASP A 23 -4.91 -3.88 -16.43
C ASP A 23 -6.21 -3.75 -15.63
N PRO A 24 -6.54 -2.53 -15.13
CA PRO A 24 -7.74 -2.34 -14.30
C PRO A 24 -9.05 -2.58 -15.06
N GLN A 25 -9.01 -2.68 -16.40
CA GLN A 25 -10.18 -2.98 -17.21
C GLN A 25 -10.45 -4.48 -17.33
N GLN A 26 -9.48 -5.34 -16.96
CA GLN A 26 -9.67 -6.78 -16.97
C GLN A 26 -10.56 -7.23 -15.82
N ASN A 27 -11.26 -8.35 -16.04
CA ASN A 27 -12.04 -8.98 -14.99
C ASN A 27 -11.11 -9.49 -13.89
N TYR A 28 -11.29 -9.02 -12.67
CA TYR A 28 -10.45 -9.35 -11.52
C TYR A 28 -10.39 -10.85 -11.24
N TYR A 29 -11.52 -11.53 -11.29
CA TYR A 29 -11.58 -12.98 -11.07
C TYR A 29 -10.78 -13.74 -12.11
N TYR A 30 -10.84 -13.31 -13.36
CA TYR A 30 -10.06 -13.93 -14.42
C TYR A 30 -8.55 -13.80 -14.16
N VAL A 31 -8.10 -12.61 -13.76
CA VAL A 31 -6.69 -12.35 -13.45
C VAL A 31 -6.22 -13.26 -12.32
N VAL A 32 -6.99 -13.35 -11.24
CA VAL A 32 -6.66 -14.18 -10.08
C VAL A 32 -6.66 -15.68 -10.43
N GLN A 33 -7.65 -16.15 -11.18
CA GLN A 33 -7.73 -17.55 -11.61
C GLN A 33 -6.57 -17.92 -12.53
N ASN A 34 -6.25 -17.04 -13.47
CA ASN A 34 -5.14 -17.26 -14.39
C ASN A 34 -3.82 -17.32 -13.64
N ALA A 35 -3.61 -16.43 -12.69
CA ALA A 35 -2.42 -16.45 -11.84
C ALA A 35 -2.32 -17.75 -11.04
N SER A 36 -3.43 -18.23 -10.49
CA SER A 36 -3.50 -19.48 -9.74
C SER A 36 -3.08 -20.67 -10.60
N LYS A 37 -3.53 -20.71 -11.85
CA LYS A 37 -3.15 -21.77 -12.81
C LYS A 37 -1.65 -21.75 -13.11
N ASN A 38 -1.02 -20.62 -13.00
CA ASN A 38 0.41 -20.43 -13.27
C ASN A 38 1.27 -20.48 -12.00
N GLY A 39 0.72 -20.92 -10.90
CA GLY A 39 1.46 -21.13 -9.66
C GLY A 39 1.61 -19.91 -8.77
N TYR A 40 0.73 -18.92 -8.90
CA TYR A 40 0.74 -17.70 -8.10
C TYR A 40 -0.54 -17.55 -7.29
N GLN A 41 -0.40 -17.06 -6.07
CA GLN A 41 -1.53 -16.68 -5.25
C GLN A 41 -1.46 -15.18 -4.96
N GLN A 42 -2.60 -14.58 -4.68
CA GLN A 42 -2.66 -13.16 -4.35
C GLN A 42 -1.85 -12.86 -3.10
N SER A 43 -1.11 -11.76 -3.12
CA SER A 43 -0.50 -11.20 -1.93
C SER A 43 -1.46 -10.14 -1.38
N ILE A 44 -2.08 -10.42 -0.24
CA ILE A 44 -2.99 -9.48 0.41
C ILE A 44 -2.17 -8.54 1.28
N PHE A 45 -2.41 -7.23 1.13
CA PHE A 45 -1.76 -6.22 1.94
C PHE A 45 -2.56 -6.03 3.24
N THR A 46 -2.21 -6.81 4.25
CA THR A 46 -2.79 -6.65 5.59
C THR A 46 -2.46 -5.28 6.15
N SER A 47 -3.13 -4.88 7.24
CA SER A 47 -2.79 -3.62 7.89
C SER A 47 -1.34 -3.57 8.34
N SER A 48 -0.77 -4.69 8.77
CA SER A 48 0.66 -4.77 9.13
C SER A 48 1.56 -4.49 7.93
N VAL A 49 1.23 -5.04 6.77
CA VAL A 49 1.97 -4.79 5.52
C VAL A 49 1.81 -3.32 5.11
N MET A 50 0.59 -2.78 5.15
CA MET A 50 0.32 -1.39 4.80
C MET A 50 1.09 -0.41 5.69
N ILE A 51 1.11 -0.65 7.00
CA ILE A 51 1.87 0.18 7.94
C ILE A 51 3.35 0.14 7.62
N ALA A 52 3.90 -1.05 7.34
CA ALA A 52 5.30 -1.19 6.97
C ALA A 52 5.61 -0.48 5.66
N LEU A 53 4.71 -0.54 4.68
CA LEU A 53 4.86 0.17 3.40
C LEU A 53 4.86 1.69 3.61
N ILE A 54 3.93 2.21 4.40
CA ILE A 54 3.88 3.65 4.72
C ILE A 54 5.21 4.08 5.34
N GLU A 55 5.68 3.36 6.35
CA GLU A 55 6.92 3.70 7.04
C GLU A 55 8.13 3.72 6.10
N GLU A 56 8.24 2.73 5.22
CA GLU A 56 9.32 2.65 4.24
C GLU A 56 9.34 3.88 3.33
N PHE A 57 8.19 4.25 2.78
CA PHE A 57 8.12 5.40 1.87
C PHE A 57 8.31 6.73 2.59
N LEU A 58 7.83 6.86 3.82
CA LEU A 58 8.06 8.08 4.60
C LEU A 58 9.54 8.28 4.93
N LEU A 59 10.21 7.22 5.37
CA LEU A 59 11.59 7.30 5.84
C LEU A 59 12.62 7.33 4.70
N LYS A 60 12.36 6.60 3.63
CA LYS A 60 13.33 6.41 2.55
C LYS A 60 13.16 7.36 1.37
N TYR A 61 11.95 7.81 1.10
CA TYR A 61 11.62 8.56 -0.11
C TYR A 61 11.07 9.96 0.14
N ASN A 62 11.18 10.47 1.35
CA ASN A 62 10.70 11.81 1.69
C ASN A 62 9.29 12.05 1.18
N SER A 63 8.35 11.25 1.64
CA SER A 63 6.98 11.26 1.17
C SER A 63 6.00 11.72 2.24
N ILE A 64 4.77 12.02 1.82
CA ILE A 64 3.65 12.25 2.73
C ILE A 64 2.51 11.31 2.38
N VAL A 65 1.76 10.93 3.40
CA VAL A 65 0.51 10.18 3.22
C VAL A 65 -0.60 11.20 2.96
N THR A 66 -1.28 11.06 1.83
CA THR A 66 -2.36 11.99 1.47
C THR A 66 -3.74 11.47 1.86
N GLU A 67 -3.90 10.15 1.94
CA GLU A 67 -5.19 9.54 2.23
C GLU A 67 -5.03 8.13 2.78
N ILE A 68 -5.87 7.77 3.74
CA ILE A 68 -6.03 6.39 4.21
C ILE A 68 -7.53 6.09 4.21
N GLU A 69 -7.93 5.04 3.50
CA GLU A 69 -9.30 4.54 3.51
C GLU A 69 -9.34 3.23 4.29
N PHE A 70 -10.42 3.02 5.02
CA PHE A 70 -10.63 1.80 5.80
C PHE A 70 -11.71 0.93 5.17
N LEU A 71 -11.72 -0.35 5.50
CA LEU A 71 -12.73 -1.30 5.00
C LEU A 71 -14.12 -1.03 5.60
N VAL A 72 -14.19 -0.26 6.67
CA VAL A 72 -15.46 0.20 7.24
C VAL A 72 -15.60 1.70 7.01
N GLU A 73 -16.82 2.18 6.85
CA GLU A 73 -17.10 3.61 6.76
C GLU A 73 -17.42 4.17 8.13
N ASP A 74 -16.60 5.13 8.58
CA ASP A 74 -16.73 5.79 9.88
C ASP A 74 -16.25 7.23 9.72
N GLU A 75 -17.18 8.15 9.69
CA GLU A 75 -16.86 9.56 9.46
C GLU A 75 -16.00 10.17 10.56
N GLU A 76 -16.25 9.80 11.82
CA GLU A 76 -15.43 10.29 12.93
C GLU A 76 -13.99 9.81 12.82
N LEU A 77 -13.81 8.54 12.49
CA LEU A 77 -12.48 7.96 12.28
C LEU A 77 -11.78 8.65 11.10
N ASN A 78 -12.48 8.81 9.99
CA ASN A 78 -11.91 9.44 8.80
C ASN A 78 -11.46 10.87 9.10
N GLN A 79 -12.25 11.62 9.87
CA GLN A 79 -11.90 12.99 10.25
C GLN A 79 -10.68 13.00 11.19
N GLU A 80 -10.64 12.10 12.16
CA GLU A 80 -9.51 11.96 13.08
C GLU A 80 -8.21 11.67 12.35
N ILE A 81 -8.24 10.72 11.42
CA ILE A 81 -7.07 10.35 10.60
C ILE A 81 -6.64 11.53 9.74
N LYS A 82 -7.59 12.22 9.12
CA LYS A 82 -7.30 13.38 8.28
C LYS A 82 -6.58 14.48 9.06
N GLU A 83 -6.99 14.73 10.29
CA GLU A 83 -6.34 15.71 11.17
C GLU A 83 -4.90 15.31 11.48
N ILE A 84 -4.66 14.02 11.77
CA ILE A 84 -3.32 13.52 12.02
C ILE A 84 -2.44 13.67 10.76
N LEU A 85 -2.98 13.34 9.59
CA LEU A 85 -2.24 13.48 8.33
C LEU A 85 -1.86 14.92 8.05
N GLU A 86 -2.75 15.88 8.35
CA GLU A 86 -2.44 17.31 8.18
C GLU A 86 -1.28 17.75 9.08
N LYS A 87 -1.30 17.33 10.35
CA LYS A 87 -0.23 17.64 11.30
C LYS A 87 1.09 16.98 10.91
N MET A 88 1.02 15.79 10.35
CA MET A 88 2.20 15.02 9.95
C MET A 88 2.94 15.65 8.78
N LYS A 89 2.28 16.44 7.94
CA LYS A 89 2.94 17.19 6.86
C LYS A 89 4.03 18.10 7.37
N ASP A 90 3.79 18.73 8.51
CA ASP A 90 4.72 19.70 9.10
C ASP A 90 5.61 19.12 10.20
N ASN A 91 5.24 17.96 10.74
CA ASN A 91 5.95 17.32 11.84
C ASN A 91 5.91 15.80 11.71
N GLY A 92 7.00 15.23 11.23
CA GLY A 92 7.13 13.79 11.03
C GLY A 92 6.98 12.95 12.29
N ALA A 93 7.12 13.56 13.48
CA ALA A 93 6.94 12.84 14.74
C ALA A 93 5.49 12.31 14.90
N TYR A 94 4.53 12.90 14.22
CA TYR A 94 3.14 12.41 14.22
C TYR A 94 3.01 11.04 13.57
N TRP A 95 3.99 10.58 12.82
CA TRP A 95 3.97 9.22 12.26
C TRP A 95 3.85 8.17 13.35
N GLU A 96 4.57 8.30 14.46
CA GLU A 96 4.49 7.34 15.55
C GLU A 96 3.07 7.29 16.14
N ILE A 97 2.40 8.43 16.23
CA ILE A 97 1.00 8.52 16.69
C ILE A 97 0.08 7.81 15.71
N LEU A 98 0.24 8.07 14.42
CA LEU A 98 -0.57 7.43 13.39
C LEU A 98 -0.35 5.93 13.35
N LYS A 99 0.90 5.49 13.40
CA LYS A 99 1.29 4.09 13.39
C LYS A 99 0.64 3.32 14.53
N GLU A 100 0.69 3.88 15.74
CA GLU A 100 0.08 3.29 16.92
C GLU A 100 -1.45 3.21 16.76
N LYS A 101 -2.07 4.27 16.26
CA LYS A 101 -3.50 4.32 16.00
C LYS A 101 -3.93 3.25 14.99
N LEU A 102 -3.24 3.14 13.86
CA LEU A 102 -3.54 2.16 12.81
C LEU A 102 -3.39 0.73 13.33
N SER A 103 -2.33 0.48 14.10
CA SER A 103 -2.09 -0.84 14.70
C SER A 103 -3.17 -1.21 15.70
N PHE A 104 -3.59 -0.27 16.53
CA PHE A 104 -4.68 -0.46 17.51
C PHE A 104 -6.00 -0.78 16.82
N LEU A 105 -6.34 -0.03 15.76
CA LEU A 105 -7.58 -0.24 15.01
C LEU A 105 -7.65 -1.65 14.44
N SER A 106 -6.56 -2.12 13.84
CA SER A 106 -6.52 -3.46 13.26
C SER A 106 -6.58 -4.54 14.34
N LYS A 107 -5.80 -4.38 15.40
CA LYS A 107 -5.63 -5.41 16.41
C LYS A 107 -6.83 -5.56 17.35
N TYR A 108 -7.41 -4.45 17.77
CA TYR A 108 -8.45 -4.45 18.81
C TYR A 108 -9.86 -4.16 18.30
N ASP A 109 -9.98 -3.38 17.23
CA ASP A 109 -11.28 -2.97 16.69
C ASP A 109 -11.65 -3.67 15.39
N SER A 110 -10.77 -4.52 14.86
CA SER A 110 -10.94 -5.21 13.58
C SER A 110 -11.22 -4.24 12.44
N ILE A 111 -10.64 -3.05 12.49
CA ILE A 111 -10.74 -2.06 11.44
C ILE A 111 -9.44 -2.06 10.64
N ASP A 112 -9.52 -2.58 9.42
CA ASP A 112 -8.35 -2.72 8.56
C ASP A 112 -8.30 -1.68 7.46
N ILE A 113 -7.09 -1.41 7.00
CA ILE A 113 -6.82 -0.44 5.95
C ILE A 113 -7.25 -1.05 4.61
N LYS A 114 -8.01 -0.29 3.83
CA LYS A 114 -8.42 -0.64 2.47
C LYS A 114 -7.47 -0.10 1.43
N LYS A 115 -7.02 1.15 1.59
CA LYS A 115 -6.20 1.84 0.60
C LYS A 115 -5.38 2.94 1.27
N VAL A 116 -4.15 3.10 0.79
CA VAL A 116 -3.27 4.20 1.20
C VAL A 116 -2.79 4.93 -0.04
N SER A 117 -2.79 6.25 0.00
CA SER A 117 -2.22 7.09 -1.05
C SER A 117 -1.05 7.89 -0.50
N ILE A 118 0.04 7.91 -1.25
CA ILE A 118 1.31 8.54 -0.86
C ILE A 118 1.79 9.42 -2.01
N LYS A 119 2.38 10.55 -1.66
CA LYS A 119 2.95 11.49 -2.61
C LYS A 119 4.36 11.86 -2.17
N SER A 120 5.31 11.90 -3.11
CA SER A 120 6.64 12.41 -2.81
C SER A 120 6.60 13.92 -2.61
N ARG A 121 7.44 14.43 -1.70
CA ARG A 121 7.50 15.87 -1.41
C ARG A 121 8.24 16.66 -2.48
N GLN A 122 9.28 16.07 -3.04
CA GLN A 122 10.21 16.78 -3.95
C GLN A 122 10.77 15.84 -5.01
N GLY A 123 11.47 16.42 -5.94
CA GLY A 123 12.22 15.69 -6.95
C GLY A 123 11.34 15.19 -8.07
N MET A 124 11.53 13.94 -8.44
CA MET A 124 10.80 13.33 -9.55
C MET A 124 9.32 13.13 -9.30
N GLY A 125 8.83 13.58 -8.17
CA GLY A 125 7.42 13.59 -7.80
C GLY A 125 6.66 12.34 -8.23
N PHE A 126 6.28 11.47 -7.31
CA PHE A 126 5.42 10.34 -7.64
C PHE A 126 4.13 10.39 -6.84
N LEU A 127 3.09 9.81 -7.43
CA LEU A 127 1.82 9.53 -6.77
C LEU A 127 1.68 8.01 -6.71
N LEU A 128 1.46 7.48 -5.52
CA LEU A 128 1.34 6.04 -5.29
C LEU A 128 0.06 5.75 -4.54
N SER A 129 -0.68 4.75 -4.99
CA SER A 129 -1.82 4.20 -4.24
C SER A 129 -1.65 2.70 -4.11
N MET A 130 -1.92 2.16 -2.93
CA MET A 130 -1.82 0.73 -2.64
C MET A 130 -3.12 0.25 -2.01
N GLN A 131 -3.64 -0.87 -2.49
CA GLN A 131 -4.91 -1.43 -2.06
C GLN A 131 -4.71 -2.76 -1.32
N VAL A 132 -5.65 -3.09 -0.47
CA VAL A 132 -5.63 -4.31 0.34
C VAL A 132 -5.47 -5.59 -0.51
N ASN A 133 -5.98 -5.60 -1.73
CA ASN A 133 -5.89 -6.75 -2.63
C ASN A 133 -4.55 -6.85 -3.37
N GLY A 134 -3.56 -6.07 -2.99
CA GLY A 134 -2.24 -6.11 -3.61
C GLY A 134 -2.12 -5.35 -4.92
N ILE A 135 -3.16 -4.66 -5.33
CA ILE A 135 -3.11 -3.78 -6.50
C ILE A 135 -2.51 -2.45 -6.05
N PHE A 136 -1.60 -1.92 -6.85
CA PHE A 136 -1.05 -0.59 -6.64
C PHE A 136 -0.99 0.14 -7.97
N ASP A 137 -0.97 1.47 -7.91
CA ASP A 137 -0.71 2.28 -9.07
C ASP A 137 0.27 3.39 -8.70
N VAL A 138 1.15 3.70 -9.62
CA VAL A 138 2.20 4.69 -9.40
C VAL A 138 2.59 5.36 -10.70
N THR A 139 3.12 6.56 -10.61
CA THR A 139 3.64 7.32 -11.74
C THR A 139 4.58 6.47 -12.60
N GLU A 140 4.35 6.48 -13.90
CA GLU A 140 4.98 5.57 -14.87
C GLU A 140 6.51 5.52 -14.78
N ASN A 141 7.16 6.66 -14.68
CA ASN A 141 8.63 6.75 -14.72
C ASN A 141 9.33 6.09 -13.52
N VAL A 142 8.62 5.83 -12.44
CA VAL A 142 9.18 5.19 -11.23
C VAL A 142 8.53 3.84 -10.93
N TYR A 143 7.78 3.30 -11.88
CA TYR A 143 7.01 2.06 -11.67
C TYR A 143 7.87 0.90 -11.16
N ASP A 144 8.96 0.57 -11.87
CA ASP A 144 9.79 -0.58 -11.48
C ASP A 144 10.48 -0.36 -10.13
N LEU A 145 10.94 0.87 -9.88
CA LEU A 145 11.56 1.21 -8.61
C LEU A 145 10.60 1.01 -7.44
N VAL A 146 9.40 1.58 -7.56
CA VAL A 146 8.39 1.51 -6.51
C VAL A 146 7.86 0.09 -6.34
N ALA A 147 7.58 -0.61 -7.45
CA ALA A 147 7.12 -1.99 -7.42
C ALA A 147 8.12 -2.91 -6.72
N THR A 148 9.40 -2.74 -7.01
CA THR A 148 10.48 -3.50 -6.36
C THR A 148 10.51 -3.22 -4.86
N GLU A 149 10.39 -1.96 -4.47
CA GLU A 149 10.37 -1.58 -3.06
C GLU A 149 9.17 -2.19 -2.33
N ILE A 150 7.99 -2.17 -2.95
CA ILE A 150 6.79 -2.80 -2.38
C ILE A 150 7.06 -4.29 -2.13
N CYS A 151 7.57 -5.00 -3.12
CA CYS A 151 7.88 -6.43 -2.98
C CYS A 151 8.90 -6.70 -1.88
N ASN A 152 9.91 -5.86 -1.75
CA ASN A 152 10.93 -6.01 -0.69
C ASN A 152 10.31 -5.88 0.69
N VAL A 153 9.43 -4.90 0.89
CA VAL A 153 8.74 -4.71 2.16
C VAL A 153 7.83 -5.90 2.47
N VAL A 154 7.06 -6.36 1.46
CA VAL A 154 6.17 -7.51 1.65
C VAL A 154 6.95 -8.75 2.05
N ARG A 155 8.07 -9.04 1.37
CA ARG A 155 8.95 -10.19 1.74
C ARG A 155 9.39 -10.11 3.19
N ARG A 156 9.80 -8.94 3.62
CA ARG A 156 10.30 -8.73 4.99
C ARG A 156 9.21 -8.96 6.04
N VAL A 157 7.99 -8.52 5.77
CA VAL A 157 6.87 -8.61 6.72
C VAL A 157 6.34 -10.04 6.82
N ILE A 158 6.26 -10.77 5.70
CA ILE A 158 5.70 -12.13 5.69
C ILE A 158 6.73 -13.22 5.99
N ALA A 159 7.98 -12.85 6.04
CA ALA A 159 9.08 -13.80 6.30
C ALA A 159 9.05 -14.37 7.72
#